data_62b5fc08059287cd29f4bc62bb188bb6
#
_entry.id   62b5fc08059287cd29f4bc62bb188bb6
#
_cell.length_a   1.000
_cell.length_b   1.000
_cell.length_c   1.000
_cell.angle_alpha   90.00
_cell.angle_beta   90.00
_cell.angle_gamma   90.00
#
_symmetry.space_group_name_H-M   'P 1'
#
loop_
_entity.id
_entity.type
_entity.pdbx_description
1 polymer ?
#
loop_
_entity_poly.entity_id
_entity_poly.type
_entity_poly.pdbx_seq_one_letter_code
_entity_poly.pdbx_strand_id
1 'polypeptide(L)'
;MFGKLSDAFGPSGFEEDVIRTIADYCKEFDVENDAMNNLYVRMPGTEQDSRPVIQLDAHLDACGFMVQNIQDNGCLGIIMLGGFHLTSLPAHAVWIRTRSGKMVHRIICAKPVHFKIGRAHV
;
A
#
# COMPACT_ATOMS: atom_id res chain seq x y z
N MET A 1 -16.58 3.85 -5.38
CA MET A 1 -15.24 3.55 -5.90
C MET A 1 -14.15 3.97 -4.91
N PHE A 2 -13.98 5.28 -4.60
CA PHE A 2 -12.87 5.76 -3.75
C PHE A 2 -12.75 5.08 -2.40
N GLY A 3 -13.85 4.83 -1.68
CA GLY A 3 -13.81 4.11 -0.40
C GLY A 3 -13.22 2.70 -0.54
N LYS A 4 -13.60 1.96 -1.58
CA LYS A 4 -13.06 0.61 -1.82
C LYS A 4 -11.57 0.63 -2.14
N LEU A 5 -11.09 1.65 -2.86
CA LEU A 5 -9.66 1.81 -3.15
C LEU A 5 -8.88 2.17 -1.88
N SER A 6 -9.44 3.07 -1.06
CA SER A 6 -8.81 3.47 0.20
C SER A 6 -8.71 2.32 1.22
N ASP A 7 -9.67 1.40 1.18
CA ASP A 7 -9.74 0.24 2.08
C ASP A 7 -8.99 -0.99 1.53
N ALA A 8 -8.58 -0.95 0.25
CA ALA A 8 -7.85 -2.06 -0.36
C ALA A 8 -6.45 -2.18 0.24
N PHE A 9 -6.01 -3.42 0.49
CA PHE A 9 -4.67 -3.69 0.94
C PHE A 9 -3.70 -3.53 -0.24
N GLY A 10 -2.78 -2.56 -0.15
CA GLY A 10 -1.90 -2.23 -1.28
C GLY A 10 -0.60 -1.54 -0.90
N PRO A 11 0.20 -2.04 0.09
CA PRO A 11 1.56 -1.54 0.26
C PRO A 11 2.42 -1.94 -0.95
N SER A 12 3.50 -1.17 -1.21
CA SER A 12 4.42 -1.41 -2.33
C SER A 12 4.85 -2.88 -2.43
N GLY A 13 4.65 -3.49 -3.59
CA GLY A 13 4.91 -4.91 -3.89
C GLY A 13 3.76 -5.86 -3.49
N PHE A 14 2.61 -5.35 -3.03
CA PHE A 14 1.44 -6.12 -2.64
C PHE A 14 0.14 -5.42 -3.08
N GLU A 15 0.14 -4.87 -4.30
CA GLU A 15 -0.94 -4.03 -4.84
C GLU A 15 -2.09 -4.84 -5.46
N GLU A 16 -2.07 -6.18 -5.40
CA GLU A 16 -3.02 -7.04 -6.13
C GLU A 16 -4.49 -6.76 -5.79
N ASP A 17 -4.79 -6.37 -4.53
CA ASP A 17 -6.16 -6.06 -4.13
C ASP A 17 -6.62 -4.72 -4.71
N VAL A 18 -5.71 -3.75 -4.85
CA VAL A 18 -5.97 -2.46 -5.50
C VAL A 18 -6.19 -2.68 -6.99
N ILE A 19 -5.29 -3.43 -7.65
CA ILE A 19 -5.37 -3.78 -9.08
C ILE A 19 -6.71 -4.45 -9.38
N ARG A 20 -7.08 -5.46 -8.59
CA ARG A 20 -8.36 -6.16 -8.74
C ARG A 20 -9.55 -5.21 -8.62
N THR A 21 -9.51 -4.31 -7.63
CA THR A 21 -10.58 -3.34 -7.40
C THR A 21 -10.75 -2.40 -8.59
N ILE A 22 -9.64 -1.95 -9.20
CA ILE A 22 -9.68 -1.08 -10.39
C ILE A 22 -10.13 -1.87 -11.62
N ALA A 23 -9.58 -3.06 -11.84
CA ALA A 23 -9.93 -3.92 -12.97
C ALA A 23 -11.43 -4.25 -12.96
N ASP A 24 -11.98 -4.60 -11.80
CA ASP A 24 -13.42 -4.85 -11.65
C ASP A 24 -14.29 -3.62 -11.97
N TYR A 25 -13.80 -2.42 -11.63
CA TYR A 25 -14.49 -1.19 -11.94
C TYR A 25 -14.41 -0.83 -13.42
N CYS A 26 -13.28 -1.12 -14.04
CA CYS A 26 -12.99 -0.80 -15.45
C CYS A 26 -13.29 -1.96 -16.43
N LYS A 27 -14.00 -3.00 -15.99
CA LYS A 27 -14.26 -4.23 -16.77
C LYS A 27 -14.92 -4.03 -18.14
N GLU A 28 -15.53 -2.86 -18.37
CA GLU A 28 -16.14 -2.50 -19.66
C GLU A 28 -15.12 -1.96 -20.67
N PHE A 29 -13.89 -1.71 -20.22
CA PHE A 29 -12.77 -1.23 -21.04
C PHE A 29 -11.77 -2.34 -21.31
N ASP A 30 -10.82 -2.08 -22.20
CA ASP A 30 -9.67 -2.96 -22.41
C ASP A 30 -8.68 -2.76 -21.24
N VAL A 31 -8.58 -3.79 -20.38
CA VAL A 31 -7.77 -3.78 -19.16
C VAL A 31 -6.66 -4.81 -19.28
N GLU A 32 -5.42 -4.39 -19.14
CA GLU A 32 -4.22 -5.22 -19.16
C GLU A 32 -3.39 -5.00 -17.91
N ASN A 33 -2.89 -6.09 -17.31
CA ASN A 33 -1.94 -6.04 -16.20
C ASN A 33 -0.62 -6.67 -16.65
N ASP A 34 0.50 -5.96 -16.47
CA ASP A 34 1.82 -6.47 -16.81
C ASP A 34 2.51 -7.21 -15.65
N ALA A 35 3.68 -7.78 -15.93
CA ALA A 35 4.47 -8.52 -14.95
C ALA A 35 5.05 -7.66 -13.81
N MET A 36 5.00 -6.35 -13.93
CA MET A 36 5.43 -5.38 -12.92
C MET A 36 4.26 -4.81 -12.11
N ASN A 37 3.06 -5.38 -12.26
CA ASN A 37 1.83 -4.90 -11.67
C ASN A 37 1.37 -3.51 -12.14
N ASN A 38 1.81 -3.06 -13.33
CA ASN A 38 1.21 -1.89 -13.94
C ASN A 38 -0.14 -2.27 -14.56
N LEU A 39 -1.17 -1.50 -14.25
CA LEU A 39 -2.50 -1.69 -14.80
C LEU A 39 -2.78 -0.64 -15.87
N TYR A 40 -3.03 -1.11 -17.09
CA TYR A 40 -3.39 -0.28 -18.22
C TYR A 40 -4.88 -0.38 -18.49
N VAL A 41 -5.55 0.74 -18.60
CA VAL A 41 -6.96 0.83 -18.98
C VAL A 41 -7.04 1.66 -20.25
N ARG A 42 -7.36 1.00 -21.38
CA ARG A 42 -7.51 1.67 -22.67
C ARG A 42 -8.97 2.05 -22.87
N MET A 43 -9.22 3.33 -22.95
CA MET A 43 -10.55 3.85 -23.28
C MET A 43 -10.67 4.03 -24.79
N PRO A 44 -11.75 3.57 -25.42
CA PRO A 44 -11.97 3.84 -26.83
C PRO A 44 -12.07 5.34 -27.03
N GLY A 45 -11.18 5.87 -27.85
CA GLY A 45 -11.19 7.25 -28.29
C GLY A 45 -11.92 7.37 -29.63
N THR A 46 -12.05 8.59 -30.13
CA THR A 46 -12.36 8.82 -31.53
C THR A 46 -11.09 8.49 -32.34
N GLU A 47 -11.03 7.26 -32.82
CA GLU A 47 -9.92 6.78 -33.64
C GLU A 47 -9.84 7.58 -34.94
N GLN A 48 -8.95 8.53 -34.95
CA GLN A 48 -8.41 9.13 -36.16
C GLN A 48 -6.91 8.98 -36.04
N ASP A 49 -6.30 8.27 -36.96
CA ASP A 49 -4.88 7.87 -37.02
C ASP A 49 -3.84 8.98 -36.84
N SER A 50 -4.25 10.24 -36.76
CA SER A 50 -3.38 11.42 -36.66
C SER A 50 -3.47 12.15 -35.30
N ARG A 51 -4.27 11.68 -34.36
CA ARG A 51 -4.40 12.36 -33.05
C ARG A 51 -3.38 11.84 -32.04
N PRO A 52 -2.82 12.70 -31.19
CA PRO A 52 -1.93 12.27 -30.13
C PRO A 52 -2.69 11.41 -29.10
N VAL A 53 -2.04 10.36 -28.61
CA VAL A 53 -2.51 9.59 -27.48
C VAL A 53 -2.25 10.38 -26.20
N ILE A 54 -3.26 10.50 -25.34
CA ILE A 54 -3.13 11.09 -24.01
C ILE A 54 -3.04 9.95 -22.99
N GLN A 55 -1.97 9.93 -22.21
CA GLN A 55 -1.78 9.01 -21.09
C GLN A 55 -1.95 9.75 -19.77
N LEU A 56 -2.70 9.17 -18.85
CA LEU A 56 -2.84 9.62 -17.47
C LEU A 56 -2.21 8.58 -16.56
N ASP A 57 -1.30 8.99 -15.70
CA ASP A 57 -0.58 8.12 -14.77
C ASP A 57 -0.98 8.39 -13.33
N ALA A 58 -1.06 7.34 -12.53
CA ALA A 58 -1.18 7.42 -11.08
C ALA A 58 -0.54 6.18 -10.45
N HIS A 59 0.11 6.32 -9.28
CA HIS A 59 0.61 5.17 -8.56
C HIS A 59 -0.53 4.42 -7.85
N LEU A 60 -0.36 3.12 -7.63
CA LEU A 60 -1.35 2.23 -7.02
C LEU A 60 -1.05 1.94 -5.55
N ASP A 61 0.22 2.02 -5.16
CA ASP A 61 0.66 1.66 -3.83
C ASP A 61 0.26 2.69 -2.77
N ALA A 62 0.04 2.19 -1.57
CA ALA A 62 -0.17 2.98 -0.37
C ALA A 62 1.00 2.79 0.60
N CYS A 63 1.23 3.78 1.46
CA CYS A 63 2.17 3.65 2.56
C CYS A 63 1.78 2.47 3.47
N GLY A 64 2.76 1.67 3.86
CA GLY A 64 2.54 0.48 4.68
C GLY A 64 3.80 0.02 5.40
N PHE A 65 3.73 -1.21 5.91
CA PHE A 65 4.83 -1.82 6.64
C PHE A 65 5.02 -3.26 6.20
N MET A 66 6.27 -3.71 6.24
CA MET A 66 6.61 -5.11 6.10
C MET A 66 7.15 -5.65 7.42
N VAL A 67 6.70 -6.83 7.83
CA VAL A 67 7.23 -7.50 9.02
C VAL A 67 8.62 -8.05 8.69
N GLN A 68 9.63 -7.57 9.41
CA GLN A 68 11.00 -8.00 9.26
C GLN A 68 11.33 -9.20 10.14
N ASN A 69 10.89 -9.17 11.40
CA ASN A 69 11.13 -10.24 12.36
C ASN A 69 10.05 -10.27 13.45
N ILE A 70 10.03 -11.36 14.19
CA ILE A 70 9.24 -11.53 15.40
C ILE A 70 10.22 -11.62 16.57
N GLN A 71 10.07 -10.72 17.53
CA GLN A 71 10.91 -10.68 18.73
C GLN A 71 10.43 -11.67 19.79
N ASP A 72 11.32 -12.07 20.72
CA ASP A 72 11.01 -13.04 21.79
C ASP A 72 9.87 -12.58 22.71
N ASN A 73 9.67 -11.27 22.85
CA ASN A 73 8.57 -10.69 23.62
C ASN A 73 7.23 -10.62 22.85
N GLY A 74 7.17 -11.19 21.63
CA GLY A 74 6.00 -11.20 20.77
C GLY A 74 5.77 -9.90 19.96
N CYS A 75 6.66 -8.91 20.10
CA CYS A 75 6.59 -7.71 19.25
C CYS A 75 7.09 -8.02 17.83
N LEU A 76 6.53 -7.32 16.86
CA LEU A 76 6.98 -7.40 15.47
C LEU A 76 7.95 -6.25 15.18
N GLY A 77 9.12 -6.57 14.65
CA GLY A 77 9.98 -5.60 13.99
C GLY A 77 9.44 -5.33 12.58
N ILE A 78 9.29 -4.06 12.24
CA ILE A 78 8.73 -3.64 10.95
C ILE A 78 9.68 -2.71 10.22
N ILE A 79 9.66 -2.77 8.90
CA ILE A 79 10.25 -1.79 8.01
C ILE A 79 9.13 -0.99 7.32
N MET A 80 9.39 0.27 7.07
CA MET A 80 8.43 1.16 6.41
C MET A 80 8.52 0.99 4.89
N LEU A 81 7.35 0.94 4.27
CA LEU A 81 7.16 1.02 2.83
C LEU A 81 6.47 2.36 2.55
N GLY A 82 7.19 3.29 1.94
CA GLY A 82 6.75 4.67 1.75
C GLY A 82 7.13 5.63 2.87
N GLY A 83 6.69 6.88 2.77
CA GLY A 83 7.03 7.96 3.70
C GLY A 83 6.06 8.08 4.88
N PHE A 84 6.60 8.11 6.09
CA PHE A 84 5.84 8.34 7.32
C PHE A 84 6.49 9.39 8.21
N HIS A 85 5.67 10.15 8.91
CA HIS A 85 6.11 10.93 10.06
C HIS A 85 6.20 10.01 11.29
N LEU A 86 7.41 9.65 11.70
CA LEU A 86 7.64 8.69 12.79
C LEU A 86 6.96 9.07 14.11
N THR A 87 6.82 10.36 14.36
CA THR A 87 6.18 10.87 15.60
C THR A 87 4.68 10.66 15.62
N SER A 88 4.04 10.48 14.47
CA SER A 88 2.59 10.25 14.38
C SER A 88 2.20 8.77 14.40
N LEU A 89 3.13 7.84 14.23
CA LEU A 89 2.85 6.40 14.13
C LEU A 89 2.41 5.73 15.44
N PRO A 90 2.93 6.10 16.63
CA PRO A 90 2.56 5.43 17.87
C PRO A 90 1.05 5.45 18.12
N ALA A 91 0.53 4.35 18.64
CA ALA A 91 -0.87 4.14 18.96
C ALA A 91 -1.82 3.99 17.74
N HIS A 92 -1.31 4.07 16.50
CA HIS A 92 -2.14 3.78 15.34
C HIS A 92 -2.45 2.29 15.24
N ALA A 93 -3.70 2.02 14.90
CA ALA A 93 -4.17 0.69 14.58
C ALA A 93 -3.72 0.30 13.16
N VAL A 94 -3.28 -0.94 12.99
CA VAL A 94 -2.85 -1.49 11.71
C VAL A 94 -3.41 -2.89 11.49
N TRP A 95 -3.61 -3.24 10.23
CA TRP A 95 -3.96 -4.58 9.82
C TRP A 95 -2.73 -5.27 9.27
N ILE A 96 -2.48 -6.49 9.73
CA ILE A 96 -1.37 -7.32 9.27
C ILE A 96 -1.94 -8.48 8.49
N ARG A 97 -1.58 -8.60 7.21
CA ARG A 97 -1.90 -9.75 6.38
C ARG A 97 -0.85 -10.84 6.63
N THR A 98 -1.30 -11.98 7.13
CA THR A 98 -0.44 -13.15 7.34
C THR A 98 -0.21 -13.88 6.01
N ARG A 99 0.78 -14.80 6.00
CA ARG A 99 1.04 -15.65 4.83
C ARG A 99 -0.18 -16.48 4.41
N SER A 100 -1.06 -16.85 5.35
CA SER A 100 -2.31 -17.55 5.05
C SER A 100 -3.44 -16.65 4.56
N GLY A 101 -3.20 -15.34 4.38
CA GLY A 101 -4.22 -14.36 3.99
C GLY A 101 -5.08 -13.84 5.15
N LYS A 102 -4.92 -14.36 6.37
CA LYS A 102 -5.67 -13.88 7.54
C LYS A 102 -5.25 -12.47 7.92
N MET A 103 -6.21 -11.59 8.13
CA MET A 103 -5.98 -10.24 8.64
C MET A 103 -6.00 -10.23 10.17
N VAL A 104 -4.98 -9.61 10.76
CA VAL A 104 -4.82 -9.51 12.22
C VAL A 104 -4.67 -8.05 12.61
N HIS A 105 -5.55 -7.56 13.48
CA HIS A 105 -5.51 -6.19 13.99
C HIS A 105 -4.44 -6.04 15.08
N ARG A 106 -3.61 -4.98 14.98
CA ARG A 106 -2.52 -4.68 15.93
C ARG A 106 -2.40 -3.16 16.10
N ILE A 107 -1.58 -2.77 17.07
CA ILE A 107 -1.29 -1.36 17.37
C ILE A 107 0.22 -1.16 17.28
N ILE A 108 0.62 -0.04 16.67
CA ILE A 108 2.02 0.37 16.60
C ILE A 108 2.46 0.86 17.98
N CYS A 109 3.50 0.20 18.53
CA CYS A 109 4.09 0.57 19.80
C CYS A 109 5.22 1.60 19.59
N ALA A 110 5.38 2.51 20.55
CA ALA A 110 6.60 3.32 20.67
C ALA A 110 7.37 2.91 21.92
N LYS A 111 8.69 3.01 21.87
CA LYS A 111 9.51 2.91 23.07
C LYS A 111 9.17 4.08 23.99
N PRO A 112 8.75 3.85 25.24
CA PRO A 112 8.43 4.91 26.18
C PRO A 112 9.58 5.92 26.32
N VAL A 113 9.23 7.20 26.51
CA VAL A 113 10.21 8.31 26.54
C VAL A 113 11.27 8.12 27.61
N HIS A 114 10.91 7.56 28.76
CA HIS A 114 11.87 7.32 29.86
C HIS A 114 12.94 6.26 29.55
N PHE A 115 12.76 5.42 28.51
CA PHE A 115 13.82 4.54 28.00
C PHE A 115 14.75 5.21 26.99
N LYS A 116 14.49 6.47 26.64
CA LYS A 116 15.33 7.26 25.71
C LYS A 116 16.31 8.19 26.43
N ILE A 117 16.30 8.21 27.78
CA ILE A 117 17.20 9.06 28.58
C ILE A 117 18.65 8.60 28.32
N GLY A 118 19.49 9.53 27.82
CA GLY A 118 20.91 9.32 27.53
C GLY A 118 21.30 9.13 26.07
N ARG A 119 20.36 9.24 25.13
CA ARG A 119 20.70 9.34 23.70
C ARG A 119 20.36 10.72 23.19
N ALA A 120 21.39 11.51 22.86
CA ALA A 120 21.22 12.75 22.11
C ALA A 120 20.49 12.41 20.79
N HIS A 121 19.50 13.20 20.47
CA HIS A 121 18.90 13.14 19.14
C HIS A 121 19.91 13.73 18.16
N VAL A 122 20.44 12.91 17.27
CA VAL A 122 21.12 13.34 16.06
C VAL A 122 20.10 13.26 14.94
#